data_87a0d87f317ac0428db522c3de328a36
#
_entry.id   87a0d87f317ac0428db522c3de328a36
#
_cell.length_a   1.000
_cell.length_b   1.000
_cell.length_c   1.000
_cell.angle_alpha   90.00
_cell.angle_beta   90.00
_cell.angle_gamma   90.00
#
_symmetry.space_group_name_H-M   'P 1'
#
loop_
_entity.id
_entity.type
_entity.pdbx_description
1 polymer ?
#
loop_
_entity_poly.entity_id
_entity_poly.type
_entity_poly.pdbx_seq_one_letter_code
_entity_poly.pdbx_strand_id
1 'polypeptide(L)'
;MKKLSFLFCVLLLVSSAMAQSTTPPTTATVKEANPADVSSLDAIMKAVYDVISGDAGQKRDWDRFRSLFHKDAKMIPSGKNAQTGIRGARFLSPEEYITRSGPFLEKEGFHERELARHVDQYGNIAQVFSTYVSFHKKDDKDPFMRGINSFQLMNDGKRWWVINIYWQAETPDNKIPEKYLKSDK
;
A
#
# COMPACT_ATOMS: atom_id res chain seq x y z
N MET A 1 -46.35 53.92 -52.68
CA MET A 1 -45.98 53.81 -51.24
C MET A 1 -46.29 52.39 -50.81
N LYS A 2 -45.25 51.51 -50.80
CA LYS A 2 -45.41 50.11 -50.45
C LYS A 2 -44.89 49.93 -49.00
N LYS A 3 -45.78 49.53 -48.09
CA LYS A 3 -45.41 49.19 -46.68
C LYS A 3 -44.83 47.78 -46.64
N LEU A 4 -43.58 47.65 -46.23
CA LEU A 4 -42.87 46.40 -46.02
C LEU A 4 -43.07 46.01 -44.56
N SER A 5 -43.86 44.98 -44.32
CA SER A 5 -44.01 44.37 -42.97
C SER A 5 -42.85 43.40 -42.71
N PHE A 6 -42.05 43.70 -41.68
CA PHE A 6 -40.99 42.83 -41.20
C PHE A 6 -41.55 41.86 -40.14
N LEU A 7 -41.61 40.59 -40.51
CA LEU A 7 -42.04 39.52 -39.61
C LEU A 7 -40.81 39.06 -38.80
N PHE A 8 -40.80 39.29 -37.48
CA PHE A 8 -39.76 38.94 -36.58
C PHE A 8 -40.04 37.52 -36.08
N CYS A 9 -39.32 36.50 -36.61
CA CYS A 9 -39.35 35.14 -36.09
C CYS A 9 -38.44 35.05 -34.87
N VAL A 10 -39.00 34.92 -33.67
CA VAL A 10 -38.28 34.63 -32.45
C VAL A 10 -38.06 33.11 -32.40
N LEU A 11 -36.83 32.65 -32.63
CA LEU A 11 -36.40 31.27 -32.40
C LEU A 11 -36.13 31.09 -30.90
N LEU A 12 -37.01 30.39 -30.20
CA LEU A 12 -36.80 29.90 -28.85
C LEU A 12 -35.85 28.68 -28.90
N LEU A 13 -34.59 28.90 -28.57
CA LEU A 13 -33.63 27.83 -28.32
C LEU A 13 -33.91 27.20 -26.94
N VAL A 14 -34.55 26.04 -26.94
CA VAL A 14 -34.69 25.20 -25.73
C VAL A 14 -33.38 24.48 -25.50
N SER A 15 -32.54 24.99 -24.60
CA SER A 15 -31.34 24.32 -24.15
C SER A 15 -31.74 23.20 -23.17
N SER A 16 -31.74 21.96 -23.65
CA SER A 16 -31.89 20.78 -22.80
C SER A 16 -30.60 20.60 -21.99
N ALA A 17 -30.60 21.00 -20.71
CA ALA A 17 -29.55 20.68 -19.76
C ALA A 17 -29.60 19.18 -19.44
N MET A 18 -28.71 18.40 -20.03
CA MET A 18 -28.46 17.03 -19.65
C MET A 18 -27.81 17.05 -18.26
N ALA A 19 -28.58 16.78 -17.22
CA ALA A 19 -28.06 16.52 -15.89
C ALA A 19 -27.25 15.22 -15.93
N GLN A 20 -25.92 15.33 -15.98
CA GLN A 20 -25.03 14.19 -15.74
C GLN A 20 -25.19 13.77 -14.28
N SER A 21 -25.87 12.65 -14.08
CA SER A 21 -25.91 11.96 -12.78
C SER A 21 -24.51 11.42 -12.46
N THR A 22 -23.73 12.22 -11.72
CA THR A 22 -22.48 11.74 -11.12
C THR A 22 -22.87 10.87 -9.93
N THR A 23 -22.99 9.56 -10.17
CA THR A 23 -23.05 8.59 -9.08
C THR A 23 -21.75 8.75 -8.28
N PRO A 24 -21.79 9.08 -6.97
CA PRO A 24 -20.58 9.15 -6.18
C PRO A 24 -19.91 7.76 -6.22
N PRO A 25 -18.56 7.69 -6.27
CA PRO A 25 -17.88 6.41 -6.24
C PRO A 25 -18.30 5.66 -4.98
N THR A 26 -18.80 4.46 -5.15
CA THR A 26 -19.12 3.55 -4.05
C THR A 26 -17.85 3.37 -3.23
N THR A 27 -17.77 4.03 -2.09
CA THR A 27 -16.70 3.81 -1.12
C THR A 27 -16.88 2.39 -0.61
N ALA A 28 -16.08 1.45 -1.11
CA ALA A 28 -16.07 0.10 -0.57
C ALA A 28 -15.81 0.23 0.94
N THR A 29 -16.75 -0.23 1.74
CA THR A 29 -16.62 -0.25 3.20
C THR A 29 -15.44 -1.14 3.53
N VAL A 30 -14.32 -0.56 3.96
CA VAL A 30 -13.16 -1.34 4.43
C VAL A 30 -13.64 -2.13 5.64
N LYS A 31 -13.48 -3.46 5.58
CA LYS A 31 -13.80 -4.34 6.70
C LYS A 31 -13.05 -3.88 7.94
N GLU A 32 -13.73 -3.85 9.08
CA GLU A 32 -13.08 -3.51 10.34
C GLU A 32 -11.94 -4.50 10.64
N ALA A 33 -10.80 -3.96 11.11
CA ALA A 33 -9.65 -4.80 11.41
C ALA A 33 -9.94 -5.71 12.62
N ASN A 34 -9.37 -6.91 12.58
CA ASN A 34 -9.33 -7.75 13.77
C ASN A 34 -8.53 -7.03 14.87
N PRO A 35 -9.09 -6.82 16.08
CA PRO A 35 -8.38 -6.19 17.19
C PRO A 35 -7.02 -6.84 17.49
N ALA A 36 -6.90 -8.15 17.32
CA ALA A 36 -5.64 -8.88 17.50
C ALA A 36 -4.53 -8.44 16.53
N ASP A 37 -4.89 -7.88 15.36
CA ASP A 37 -3.92 -7.42 14.36
C ASP A 37 -3.44 -5.97 14.61
N VAL A 38 -4.17 -5.19 15.41
CA VAL A 38 -3.97 -3.73 15.46
C VAL A 38 -3.89 -3.15 16.87
N SER A 39 -3.96 -4.00 17.91
CA SER A 39 -3.97 -3.58 19.31
C SER A 39 -2.62 -3.06 19.82
N SER A 40 -1.52 -3.44 19.19
CA SER A 40 -0.17 -3.00 19.56
C SER A 40 0.70 -2.81 18.31
N LEU A 41 1.84 -2.15 18.50
CA LEU A 41 2.85 -2.01 17.44
C LEU A 41 3.33 -3.39 16.97
N ASP A 42 3.60 -4.32 17.88
CA ASP A 42 4.01 -5.68 17.50
C ASP A 42 2.93 -6.44 16.74
N ALA A 43 1.66 -6.26 17.15
CA ALA A 43 0.54 -6.90 16.48
C ALA A 43 0.41 -6.44 15.03
N ILE A 44 0.44 -5.13 14.78
CA ILE A 44 0.30 -4.61 13.41
C ILE A 44 1.50 -4.95 12.54
N MET A 45 2.72 -4.90 13.08
CA MET A 45 3.91 -5.33 12.35
C MET A 45 3.83 -6.79 11.94
N LYS A 46 3.45 -7.68 12.87
CA LYS A 46 3.24 -9.09 12.55
C LYS A 46 2.14 -9.29 11.51
N ALA A 47 1.01 -8.61 11.65
CA ALA A 47 -0.13 -8.74 10.75
C ALA A 47 0.21 -8.33 9.31
N VAL A 48 1.02 -7.28 9.11
CA VAL A 48 1.46 -6.84 7.77
C VAL A 48 2.30 -7.91 7.08
N TYR A 49 3.23 -8.55 7.78
CA TYR A 49 4.03 -9.63 7.21
C TYR A 49 3.22 -10.91 6.97
N ASP A 50 2.34 -11.27 7.90
CA ASP A 50 1.49 -12.46 7.79
C ASP A 50 0.55 -12.38 6.58
N VAL A 51 -0.11 -11.22 6.38
CA VAL A 51 -1.21 -11.11 5.41
C VAL A 51 -0.76 -11.21 3.95
N ILE A 52 0.50 -10.86 3.66
CA ILE A 52 1.08 -10.99 2.31
C ILE A 52 1.75 -12.35 2.10
N SER A 53 1.97 -13.12 3.19
CA SER A 53 2.66 -14.40 3.17
C SER A 53 1.69 -15.56 2.86
N GLY A 54 2.17 -16.55 2.13
CA GLY A 54 1.44 -17.78 1.82
C GLY A 54 2.07 -18.57 0.67
N ASP A 55 1.65 -19.83 0.54
CA ASP A 55 2.16 -20.75 -0.45
C ASP A 55 1.71 -20.40 -1.88
N ALA A 56 2.37 -20.98 -2.87
CA ALA A 56 1.98 -20.87 -4.27
C ALA A 56 0.55 -21.42 -4.48
N GLY A 57 -0.28 -20.66 -5.21
CA GLY A 57 -1.69 -20.98 -5.44
C GLY A 57 -2.62 -20.56 -4.30
N GLN A 58 -2.10 -20.14 -3.15
CA GLN A 58 -2.92 -19.71 -2.03
C GLN A 58 -3.37 -18.26 -2.20
N LYS A 59 -4.67 -18.02 -2.10
CA LYS A 59 -5.26 -16.67 -2.07
C LYS A 59 -4.82 -15.93 -0.82
N ARG A 60 -4.58 -14.63 -0.95
CA ARG A 60 -4.30 -13.76 0.20
C ARG A 60 -5.60 -13.14 0.71
N ASP A 61 -5.67 -12.87 2.01
CA ASP A 61 -6.79 -12.12 2.62
C ASP A 61 -6.60 -10.62 2.40
N TRP A 62 -6.99 -10.18 1.19
CA TRP A 62 -6.86 -8.77 0.81
C TRP A 62 -7.79 -7.84 1.61
N ASP A 63 -8.88 -8.34 2.20
CA ASP A 63 -9.72 -7.54 3.08
C ASP A 63 -9.03 -7.31 4.43
N ARG A 64 -8.37 -8.34 4.98
CA ARG A 64 -7.50 -8.19 6.14
C ARG A 64 -6.35 -7.22 5.83
N PHE A 65 -5.72 -7.33 4.66
CA PHE A 65 -4.67 -6.40 4.24
C PHE A 65 -5.19 -4.95 4.27
N ARG A 66 -6.30 -4.66 3.57
CA ARG A 66 -6.90 -3.32 3.53
C ARG A 66 -7.15 -2.76 4.92
N SER A 67 -7.62 -3.59 5.83
CA SER A 67 -7.98 -3.18 7.19
C SER A 67 -6.80 -2.71 8.04
N LEU A 68 -5.55 -3.03 7.67
CA LEU A 68 -4.35 -2.59 8.39
C LEU A 68 -3.93 -1.17 8.02
N PHE A 69 -4.33 -0.68 6.84
CA PHE A 69 -3.85 0.57 6.26
C PHE A 69 -4.84 1.72 6.46
N HIS A 70 -4.31 2.91 6.74
CA HIS A 70 -5.12 4.13 6.66
C HIS A 70 -5.60 4.33 5.22
N LYS A 71 -6.77 4.95 5.04
CA LYS A 71 -7.38 5.17 3.71
C LYS A 71 -6.47 5.90 2.71
N ASP A 72 -5.60 6.78 3.20
CA ASP A 72 -4.65 7.58 2.40
C ASP A 72 -3.23 6.98 2.39
N ALA A 73 -3.07 5.76 2.88
CA ALA A 73 -1.77 5.10 3.01
C ALA A 73 -1.06 4.96 1.65
N LYS A 74 0.28 4.89 1.72
CA LYS A 74 1.13 4.67 0.55
C LYS A 74 2.04 3.46 0.73
N MET A 75 2.14 2.69 -0.36
CA MET A 75 3.09 1.60 -0.56
C MET A 75 4.16 2.11 -1.53
N ILE A 76 5.40 2.24 -1.06
CA ILE A 76 6.43 2.99 -1.79
C ILE A 76 7.67 2.12 -2.05
N PRO A 77 7.63 1.23 -3.06
CA PRO A 77 8.84 0.54 -3.51
C PRO A 77 9.84 1.52 -4.08
N SER A 78 11.10 1.40 -3.68
CA SER A 78 12.20 2.17 -4.24
C SER A 78 13.33 1.29 -4.72
N GLY A 79 14.16 1.84 -5.61
CA GLY A 79 15.31 1.13 -6.13
C GLY A 79 15.87 1.76 -7.39
N LYS A 80 16.81 1.03 -7.99
CA LYS A 80 17.41 1.39 -9.27
C LYS A 80 16.64 0.67 -10.39
N ASN A 81 16.14 1.41 -11.36
CA ASN A 81 15.56 0.81 -12.55
C ASN A 81 16.66 0.09 -13.33
N ALA A 82 16.45 -1.20 -13.63
CA ALA A 82 17.48 -2.03 -14.26
C ALA A 82 17.81 -1.59 -15.70
N GLN A 83 16.84 -1.01 -16.42
CA GLN A 83 17.01 -0.59 -17.81
C GLN A 83 17.66 0.79 -17.92
N THR A 84 17.26 1.73 -17.07
CA THR A 84 17.71 3.14 -17.16
C THR A 84 18.83 3.48 -16.20
N GLY A 85 19.06 2.67 -15.17
CA GLY A 85 20.00 2.97 -14.10
C GLY A 85 19.54 4.07 -13.14
N ILE A 86 18.38 4.70 -13.37
CA ILE A 86 17.87 5.80 -12.56
C ILE A 86 17.31 5.25 -11.24
N ARG A 87 17.69 5.88 -10.13
CA ARG A 87 17.10 5.60 -8.81
C ARG A 87 15.78 6.37 -8.66
N GLY A 88 14.77 5.73 -8.08
CA GLY A 88 13.47 6.35 -7.89
C GLY A 88 12.55 5.51 -7.01
N ALA A 89 11.34 6.03 -6.81
CA ALA A 89 10.29 5.36 -6.06
C ALA A 89 8.96 5.46 -6.81
N ARG A 90 8.06 4.52 -6.55
CA ARG A 90 6.68 4.56 -7.03
C ARG A 90 5.76 4.70 -5.83
N PHE A 91 4.80 5.60 -5.92
CA PHE A 91 3.81 5.86 -4.88
C PHE A 91 2.52 5.14 -5.25
N LEU A 92 2.23 4.04 -4.58
CA LEU A 92 1.05 3.20 -4.82
C LEU A 92 0.07 3.36 -3.66
N SER A 93 -1.21 3.31 -3.94
CA SER A 93 -2.21 3.01 -2.92
C SER A 93 -2.14 1.52 -2.52
N PRO A 94 -2.72 1.11 -1.38
CA PRO A 94 -2.87 -0.30 -1.05
C PRO A 94 -3.58 -1.11 -2.16
N GLU A 95 -4.59 -0.55 -2.83
CA GLU A 95 -5.28 -1.18 -3.95
C GLU A 95 -4.38 -1.38 -5.18
N GLU A 96 -3.57 -0.37 -5.51
CA GLU A 96 -2.61 -0.50 -6.61
C GLU A 96 -1.53 -1.53 -6.30
N TYR A 97 -1.12 -1.66 -5.02
CA TYR A 97 -0.20 -2.71 -4.58
C TYR A 97 -0.84 -4.10 -4.77
N ILE A 98 -2.08 -4.30 -4.30
CA ILE A 98 -2.83 -5.55 -4.48
C ILE A 98 -2.90 -5.92 -5.96
N THR A 99 -3.32 -4.98 -6.80
CA THR A 99 -3.48 -5.20 -8.24
C THR A 99 -2.17 -5.58 -8.93
N ARG A 100 -1.05 -4.96 -8.54
CA ARG A 100 0.25 -5.15 -9.19
C ARG A 100 1.02 -6.34 -8.66
N SER A 101 1.01 -6.54 -7.34
CA SER A 101 1.84 -7.53 -6.65
C SER A 101 1.06 -8.80 -6.31
N GLY A 102 -0.25 -8.70 -6.06
CA GLY A 102 -1.08 -9.82 -5.62
C GLY A 102 -0.99 -11.05 -6.53
N PRO A 103 -1.15 -10.92 -7.87
CA PRO A 103 -1.03 -12.07 -8.78
C PRO A 103 0.32 -12.78 -8.71
N PHE A 104 1.41 -12.04 -8.52
CA PHE A 104 2.74 -12.61 -8.35
C PHE A 104 2.86 -13.35 -7.01
N LEU A 105 2.45 -12.70 -5.90
CA LEU A 105 2.53 -13.30 -4.56
C LEU A 105 1.74 -14.60 -4.48
N GLU A 106 0.56 -14.66 -5.10
CA GLU A 106 -0.30 -15.83 -5.12
C GLU A 106 0.23 -16.94 -6.03
N LYS A 107 0.80 -16.59 -7.18
CA LYS A 107 1.29 -17.55 -8.16
C LYS A 107 2.58 -18.24 -7.73
N GLU A 108 3.57 -17.47 -7.29
CA GLU A 108 4.93 -17.95 -7.06
C GLU A 108 5.16 -18.45 -5.62
N GLY A 109 4.22 -18.14 -4.69
CA GLY A 109 4.46 -18.28 -3.26
C GLY A 109 5.38 -17.17 -2.76
N PHE A 110 5.01 -16.63 -1.61
CA PHE A 110 5.76 -15.53 -0.98
C PHE A 110 5.60 -15.60 0.53
N HIS A 111 6.69 -15.74 1.24
CA HIS A 111 6.74 -15.72 2.70
C HIS A 111 7.74 -14.67 3.13
N GLU A 112 7.25 -13.62 3.77
CA GLU A 112 8.10 -12.56 4.28
C GLU A 112 8.04 -12.53 5.80
N ARG A 113 9.20 -12.38 6.43
CA ARG A 113 9.30 -12.22 7.87
C ARG A 113 10.29 -11.13 8.24
N GLU A 114 10.03 -10.51 9.36
CA GLU A 114 10.95 -9.58 9.97
C GLU A 114 12.16 -10.34 10.55
N LEU A 115 13.35 -9.83 10.27
CA LEU A 115 14.61 -10.33 10.83
C LEU A 115 15.03 -9.51 12.05
N ALA A 116 14.90 -8.19 11.95
CA ALA A 116 15.28 -7.24 12.99
C ALA A 116 14.50 -5.94 12.80
N ARG A 117 14.32 -5.16 13.87
CA ARG A 117 13.74 -3.82 13.79
C ARG A 117 14.39 -2.82 14.73
N HIS A 118 14.33 -1.55 14.32
CA HIS A 118 14.62 -0.38 15.13
C HIS A 118 13.36 0.49 15.16
N VAL A 119 12.97 0.94 16.35
CA VAL A 119 11.71 1.67 16.58
C VAL A 119 11.99 3.00 17.23
N ASP A 120 11.51 4.08 16.61
CA ASP A 120 11.40 5.39 17.22
C ASP A 120 9.92 5.71 17.40
N GLN A 121 9.52 6.05 18.61
CA GLN A 121 8.12 6.38 18.94
C GLN A 121 8.03 7.68 19.74
N TYR A 122 7.07 8.51 19.35
CA TYR A 122 6.71 9.71 20.10
C TYR A 122 5.20 9.93 20.07
N GLY A 123 4.57 9.96 21.24
CA GLY A 123 3.13 10.11 21.34
C GLY A 123 2.38 9.03 20.56
N ASN A 124 1.60 9.44 19.57
CA ASN A 124 0.79 8.55 18.74
C ASN A 124 1.44 8.14 17.42
N ILE A 125 2.69 8.54 17.17
CA ILE A 125 3.41 8.17 15.94
C ILE A 125 4.57 7.24 16.24
N ALA A 126 4.84 6.32 15.33
CA ALA A 126 6.00 5.46 15.37
C ALA A 126 6.62 5.30 13.97
N GLN A 127 7.94 5.32 13.94
CA GLN A 127 8.74 4.90 12.79
C GLN A 127 9.38 3.57 13.11
N VAL A 128 9.25 2.60 12.19
CA VAL A 128 9.89 1.30 12.32
C VAL A 128 10.74 1.02 11.10
N PHE A 129 12.03 0.84 11.30
CA PHE A 129 12.98 0.43 10.28
C PHE A 129 13.20 -1.07 10.43
N SER A 130 12.46 -1.84 9.64
CA SER A 130 12.32 -3.28 9.75
C SER A 130 13.09 -3.99 8.64
N THR A 131 14.11 -4.77 9.01
CA THR A 131 14.81 -5.63 8.07
C THR A 131 14.00 -6.88 7.81
N TYR A 132 13.72 -7.14 6.55
CA TYR A 132 12.95 -8.31 6.11
C TYR A 132 13.78 -9.32 5.32
N VAL A 133 13.30 -10.54 5.31
CA VAL A 133 13.76 -11.63 4.44
C VAL A 133 12.55 -12.31 3.79
N SER A 134 12.66 -12.63 2.49
CA SER A 134 11.56 -13.20 1.71
C SER A 134 11.96 -14.53 1.08
N PHE A 135 11.03 -15.50 1.10
CA PHE A 135 11.19 -16.86 0.63
C PHE A 135 10.03 -17.23 -0.30
N HIS A 136 10.23 -18.19 -1.21
CA HIS A 136 9.12 -18.74 -2.00
C HIS A 136 8.29 -19.74 -1.20
N LYS A 137 8.93 -20.53 -0.33
CA LYS A 137 8.29 -21.50 0.55
C LYS A 137 8.66 -21.19 2.01
N LYS A 138 7.75 -21.54 2.91
CA LYS A 138 7.94 -21.30 4.35
C LYS A 138 9.21 -21.93 4.90
N ASP A 139 9.59 -23.09 4.38
CA ASP A 139 10.71 -23.90 4.88
C ASP A 139 12.01 -23.71 4.08
N ASP A 140 12.05 -22.79 3.12
CA ASP A 140 13.27 -22.45 2.40
C ASP A 140 14.32 -21.93 3.39
N LYS A 141 15.57 -22.40 3.22
CA LYS A 141 16.68 -21.99 4.09
C LYS A 141 17.27 -20.65 3.69
N ASP A 142 17.38 -20.42 2.39
CA ASP A 142 18.01 -19.25 1.83
C ASP A 142 16.94 -18.29 1.28
N PRO A 143 16.92 -17.03 1.74
CA PRO A 143 16.00 -16.05 1.20
C PRO A 143 16.39 -15.70 -0.24
N PHE A 144 15.38 -15.57 -1.12
CA PHE A 144 15.62 -15.07 -2.48
C PHE A 144 15.77 -13.54 -2.50
N MET A 145 15.27 -12.86 -1.47
CA MET A 145 15.34 -11.40 -1.32
C MET A 145 15.38 -11.01 0.14
N ARG A 146 16.09 -9.93 0.43
CA ARG A 146 16.02 -9.21 1.71
C ARG A 146 16.16 -7.72 1.49
N GLY A 147 15.77 -6.93 2.47
CA GLY A 147 15.82 -5.47 2.39
C GLY A 147 15.36 -4.83 3.68
N ILE A 148 15.05 -3.55 3.59
CA ILE A 148 14.51 -2.78 4.72
C ILE A 148 13.18 -2.17 4.32
N ASN A 149 12.19 -2.37 5.17
CA ASN A 149 10.91 -1.67 5.17
C ASN A 149 10.97 -0.53 6.19
N SER A 150 10.74 0.70 5.75
CA SER A 150 10.52 1.86 6.63
C SER A 150 9.02 2.07 6.77
N PHE A 151 8.49 1.71 7.94
CA PHE A 151 7.09 1.93 8.27
C PHE A 151 6.89 3.26 8.96
N GLN A 152 5.80 3.94 8.62
CA GLN A 152 5.23 5.01 9.42
C GLN A 152 3.88 4.54 9.96
N LEU A 153 3.76 4.54 11.27
CA LEU A 153 2.58 4.02 11.98
C LEU A 153 1.96 5.12 12.83
N MET A 154 0.64 5.04 13.01
CA MET A 154 -0.11 5.96 13.86
C MET A 154 -1.08 5.18 14.75
N ASN A 155 -1.15 5.56 16.03
CA ASN A 155 -2.19 5.12 16.96
C ASN A 155 -3.25 6.20 17.10
N ASP A 156 -4.51 5.90 16.79
CA ASP A 156 -5.63 6.86 16.87
C ASP A 156 -6.31 6.88 18.26
N GLY A 157 -5.71 6.21 19.23
CA GLY A 157 -6.27 6.01 20.58
C GLY A 157 -7.11 4.75 20.72
N LYS A 158 -7.43 4.06 19.61
CA LYS A 158 -8.18 2.80 19.57
C LYS A 158 -7.36 1.67 18.96
N ARG A 159 -6.55 1.98 17.95
CA ARG A 159 -5.78 1.00 17.19
C ARG A 159 -4.57 1.63 16.50
N TRP A 160 -3.65 0.78 16.08
CA TRP A 160 -2.58 1.13 15.18
C TRP A 160 -3.01 1.07 13.71
N TRP A 161 -2.44 1.98 12.90
CA TRP A 161 -2.62 2.11 11.46
C TRP A 161 -1.29 2.16 10.75
N VAL A 162 -1.18 1.50 9.62
CA VAL A 162 -0.07 1.75 8.68
C VAL A 162 -0.39 2.99 7.85
N ILE A 163 0.46 4.02 7.96
CA ILE A 163 0.35 5.26 7.16
C ILE A 163 1.10 5.14 5.86
N ASN A 164 2.31 4.59 5.89
CA ASN A 164 3.02 4.19 4.69
C ASN A 164 4.04 3.09 4.98
N ILE A 165 4.43 2.39 3.91
CA ILE A 165 5.59 1.52 3.89
C ILE A 165 6.46 1.97 2.73
N TYR A 166 7.69 2.37 3.03
CA TYR A 166 8.70 2.74 2.06
C TYR A 166 9.84 1.74 2.14
N TRP A 167 10.14 1.03 1.05
CA TRP A 167 11.13 -0.04 1.13
C TRP A 167 12.12 -0.06 -0.01
N GLN A 168 13.26 -0.67 0.26
CA GLN A 168 14.29 -0.96 -0.71
C GLN A 168 14.89 -2.34 -0.45
N ALA A 169 14.98 -3.15 -1.49
CA ALA A 169 15.69 -4.42 -1.45
C ALA A 169 17.21 -4.19 -1.40
N GLU A 170 17.90 -5.11 -0.73
CA GLU A 170 19.36 -5.21 -0.78
C GLU A 170 19.83 -5.53 -2.22
N THR A 171 20.96 -5.00 -2.59
CA THR A 171 21.65 -5.31 -3.84
C THR A 171 23.13 -5.53 -3.60
N PRO A 172 23.89 -6.10 -4.56
CA PRO A 172 25.35 -6.21 -4.42
C PRO A 172 26.03 -4.87 -4.07
N ASP A 173 25.52 -3.76 -4.66
CA ASP A 173 26.07 -2.41 -4.48
C ASP A 173 25.46 -1.65 -3.29
N ASN A 174 24.49 -2.22 -2.59
CA ASN A 174 23.82 -1.58 -1.48
C ASN A 174 23.46 -2.62 -0.40
N LYS A 175 24.46 -3.00 0.38
CA LYS A 175 24.31 -3.99 1.44
C LYS A 175 23.61 -3.41 2.67
N ILE A 176 22.82 -4.24 3.34
CA ILE A 176 22.23 -3.87 4.62
C ILE A 176 23.35 -3.68 5.66
N PRO A 177 23.46 -2.49 6.29
CA PRO A 177 24.42 -2.27 7.36
C PRO A 177 24.19 -3.21 8.56
N GLU A 178 25.27 -3.66 9.21
CA GLU A 178 25.20 -4.61 10.32
C GLU A 178 24.27 -4.16 11.47
N LYS A 179 24.21 -2.86 11.74
CA LYS A 179 23.34 -2.30 12.77
C LYS A 179 21.86 -2.63 12.56
N TYR A 180 21.44 -2.92 11.30
CA TYR A 180 20.04 -3.26 10.98
C TYR A 180 19.82 -4.79 10.88
N LEU A 181 20.83 -5.60 11.15
CA LEU A 181 20.69 -7.06 11.21
C LEU A 181 20.37 -7.58 12.62
N LYS A 182 20.30 -6.69 13.60
CA LYS A 182 19.93 -6.97 14.99
C LYS A 182 18.95 -5.90 15.47
N SER A 183 17.95 -6.31 16.25
CA SER A 183 17.03 -5.36 16.89
C SER A 183 17.74 -4.56 17.99
N ASP A 184 17.21 -3.39 18.33
CA ASP A 184 17.61 -2.66 19.53
C ASP A 184 17.35 -3.53 20.77
N LYS A 185 18.22 -3.38 21.77
CA LYS A 185 18.10 -4.08 23.05
C LYS A 185 17.11 -3.38 23.96
#